data_504109f838f4efd134c374d14a5ef07a
#
_entry.id   504109f838f4efd134c374d14a5ef07a
#
_cell.length_a   1.000
_cell.length_b   1.000
_cell.length_c   1.000
_cell.angle_alpha   90.00
_cell.angle_beta   90.00
_cell.angle_gamma   90.00
#
_symmetry.space_group_name_H-M   'P 1'
#
loop_
_entity.id
_entity.type
_entity.pdbx_description
1 polymer ?
#
loop_
_entity_poly.entity_id
_entity_poly.type
_entity_poly.pdbx_seq_one_letter_code
_entity_poly.pdbx_strand_id
1 'polypeptide(L)'
;YLPNVAITGTYTHLCACAGDTTRQMAVFQSVLDTIESAHLNPGLVHAAGSSALMNGTDTCLGAVRVGSAFLGACRTQKRGSQLRPVYHGEAILDTVRWLPKGHTVGNEVITILHRPTRVGIIPVGYHHGFGIQRARKSGFWAFFKAWRDRRNRFVTINGQKAKVIGRVGALETAIDVTDLHCGEGDLAVFQMDAIFAHGIPRVYQ
;
A
#
# COMPACT_ATOMS: atom_id res chain seq x y z
N TYR A 1 34.56 -1.60 22.65
CA TYR A 1 33.82 -1.10 23.82
C TYR A 1 33.39 0.33 23.57
N LEU A 2 32.08 0.59 23.69
CA LEU A 2 31.45 1.91 23.47
C LEU A 2 30.78 2.34 24.79
N PRO A 3 31.44 3.16 25.61
CA PRO A 3 30.98 3.45 26.99
C PRO A 3 29.65 4.23 27.04
N ASN A 4 29.30 4.90 25.95
CA ASN A 4 28.08 5.73 25.86
C ASN A 4 26.95 5.05 25.09
N VAL A 5 27.06 3.71 24.80
CA VAL A 5 26.05 2.96 24.08
C VAL A 5 25.57 1.81 24.95
N ALA A 6 24.26 1.75 25.19
CA ALA A 6 23.59 0.63 25.83
C ALA A 6 22.76 -0.13 24.80
N ILE A 7 23.04 -1.42 24.62
CA ILE A 7 22.23 -2.29 23.78
C ILE A 7 21.03 -2.74 24.62
N THR A 8 19.84 -2.33 24.20
CA THR A 8 18.57 -2.63 24.93
C THR A 8 17.81 -3.79 24.31
N GLY A 9 18.17 -4.23 23.12
CA GLY A 9 17.49 -5.36 22.46
C GLY A 9 18.13 -5.79 21.16
N THR A 10 17.76 -6.99 20.72
CA THR A 10 18.22 -7.63 19.48
C THR A 10 17.03 -8.00 18.61
N TYR A 11 17.08 -7.68 17.31
CA TYR A 11 15.97 -8.01 16.43
C TYR A 11 16.42 -8.44 15.03
N THR A 12 15.53 -9.17 14.37
CA THR A 12 15.59 -9.40 12.93
C THR A 12 14.29 -8.96 12.25
N HIS A 13 14.29 -8.80 10.93
CA HIS A 13 13.09 -8.54 10.14
C HIS A 13 12.82 -9.69 9.18
N LEU A 14 11.74 -10.43 9.45
CA LEU A 14 11.37 -11.59 8.66
C LEU A 14 10.82 -11.17 7.30
N CYS A 15 11.37 -11.72 6.21
CA CYS A 15 10.86 -11.52 4.87
C CYS A 15 9.58 -12.34 4.67
N ALA A 16 8.45 -11.67 4.52
CA ALA A 16 7.16 -12.33 4.30
C ALA A 16 7.00 -13.00 2.92
N CYS A 17 7.92 -12.72 1.99
CA CYS A 17 7.81 -13.16 0.59
C CYS A 17 8.23 -14.61 0.35
N ALA A 18 9.04 -15.20 1.21
CA ALA A 18 9.78 -16.42 0.89
C ALA A 18 9.13 -17.73 1.36
N GLY A 19 8.09 -17.69 2.19
CA GLY A 19 7.53 -18.93 2.77
C GLY A 19 8.48 -19.65 3.72
N ASP A 20 9.65 -19.08 4.01
CA ASP A 20 10.78 -19.68 4.74
C ASP A 20 10.99 -19.03 6.12
N THR A 21 9.90 -18.70 6.78
CA THR A 21 9.93 -18.08 8.12
C THR A 21 10.68 -18.97 9.13
N THR A 22 10.49 -20.27 9.04
CA THR A 22 11.14 -21.25 9.93
C THR A 22 12.66 -21.20 9.80
N ARG A 23 13.19 -21.19 8.57
CA ARG A 23 14.63 -21.07 8.33
C ARG A 23 15.19 -19.74 8.80
N GLN A 24 14.49 -18.64 8.53
CA GLN A 24 14.91 -17.32 8.99
C GLN A 24 14.95 -17.26 10.52
N MET A 25 13.99 -17.87 11.20
CA MET A 25 13.98 -17.97 12.66
C MET A 25 15.12 -18.83 13.18
N ALA A 26 15.42 -19.96 12.53
CA ALA A 26 16.55 -20.81 12.93
C ALA A 26 17.89 -20.07 12.82
N VAL A 27 18.10 -19.31 11.75
CA VAL A 27 19.29 -18.46 11.61
C VAL A 27 19.33 -17.39 12.70
N PHE A 28 18.23 -16.76 13.01
CA PHE A 28 18.16 -15.75 14.07
C PHE A 28 18.45 -16.37 15.44
N GLN A 29 17.92 -17.56 15.71
CA GLN A 29 18.19 -18.28 16.95
C GLN A 29 19.70 -18.59 17.11
N SER A 30 20.38 -19.04 16.05
CA SER A 30 21.82 -19.29 16.11
C SER A 30 22.65 -18.04 16.43
N VAL A 31 22.17 -16.86 16.01
CA VAL A 31 22.80 -15.59 16.39
C VAL A 31 22.57 -15.29 17.87
N LEU A 32 21.37 -15.54 18.40
CA LEU A 32 21.08 -15.36 19.82
C LEU A 32 21.93 -16.29 20.68
N ASP A 33 22.05 -17.57 20.28
CA ASP A 33 22.90 -18.55 20.97
C ASP A 33 24.38 -18.10 21.01
N THR A 34 24.85 -17.48 19.92
CA THR A 34 26.21 -16.89 19.86
C THR A 34 26.38 -15.74 20.83
N ILE A 35 25.40 -14.84 20.92
CA ILE A 35 25.39 -13.71 21.84
C ILE A 35 25.41 -14.20 23.29
N GLU A 36 24.58 -15.19 23.63
CA GLU A 36 24.54 -15.80 24.95
C GLU A 36 25.83 -16.54 25.30
N SER A 37 26.43 -17.29 24.35
CA SER A 37 27.70 -17.96 24.53
C SER A 37 28.87 -17.00 24.80
N ALA A 38 28.75 -15.77 24.28
CA ALA A 38 29.69 -14.68 24.57
C ALA A 38 29.39 -13.98 25.91
N HIS A 39 28.49 -14.49 26.72
CA HIS A 39 28.00 -13.91 27.98
C HIS A 39 27.48 -12.46 27.83
N LEU A 40 26.90 -12.16 26.67
CA LEU A 40 26.26 -10.87 26.39
C LEU A 40 24.76 -11.01 26.57
N ASN A 41 24.14 -9.95 27.10
CA ASN A 41 22.68 -9.91 27.22
C ASN A 41 22.06 -9.42 25.90
N PRO A 42 21.22 -10.22 25.21
CA PRO A 42 20.56 -9.83 23.97
C PRO A 42 19.48 -8.74 24.19
N GLY A 43 19.08 -8.45 25.42
CA GLY A 43 18.02 -7.51 25.77
C GLY A 43 16.65 -7.98 25.28
N LEU A 44 15.79 -7.03 24.87
CA LEU A 44 14.46 -7.35 24.32
C LEU A 44 14.59 -7.97 22.92
N VAL A 45 14.33 -9.26 22.81
CA VAL A 45 14.42 -10.00 21.54
C VAL A 45 13.09 -9.97 20.81
N HIS A 46 13.09 -9.59 19.52
CA HIS A 46 11.89 -9.57 18.71
C HIS A 46 12.15 -9.77 17.20
N ALA A 47 11.24 -10.47 16.52
CA ALA A 47 11.37 -10.80 15.10
C ALA A 47 10.10 -10.46 14.30
N ALA A 48 8.92 -10.70 14.86
CA ALA A 48 7.67 -10.59 14.15
C ALA A 48 7.34 -9.16 13.74
N GLY A 49 7.06 -8.96 12.45
CA GLY A 49 6.35 -7.83 11.90
C GLY A 49 4.88 -8.18 11.63
N SER A 50 4.12 -7.21 11.07
CA SER A 50 2.68 -7.40 10.78
C SER A 50 2.37 -8.69 10.01
N SER A 51 3.15 -9.04 8.99
CA SER A 51 2.90 -10.22 8.17
C SER A 51 3.14 -11.53 8.91
N ALA A 52 4.19 -11.63 9.73
CA ALA A 52 4.50 -12.81 10.52
C ALA A 52 3.43 -13.02 11.61
N LEU A 53 3.07 -11.95 12.33
CA LEU A 53 2.01 -11.97 13.33
C LEU A 53 0.67 -12.45 12.75
N MET A 54 0.27 -11.92 11.60
CA MET A 54 -1.01 -12.26 10.97
C MET A 54 -1.03 -13.64 10.31
N ASN A 55 0.11 -14.20 9.95
CA ASN A 55 0.21 -15.58 9.47
C ASN A 55 0.10 -16.61 10.59
N GLY A 56 0.19 -16.21 11.85
CA GLY A 56 0.10 -17.11 13.00
C GLY A 56 1.29 -18.04 13.11
N THR A 57 2.46 -17.63 12.63
CA THR A 57 3.73 -18.33 12.84
C THR A 57 4.23 -18.03 14.26
N ASP A 58 4.87 -19.02 14.87
CA ASP A 58 5.47 -18.86 16.21
C ASP A 58 6.76 -18.04 16.11
N THR A 59 6.60 -16.74 15.93
CA THR A 59 7.66 -15.75 15.75
C THR A 59 7.54 -14.58 16.74
N CYS A 60 6.54 -14.68 17.65
CA CYS A 60 6.32 -13.70 18.70
C CYS A 60 7.25 -14.04 19.87
N LEU A 61 8.36 -13.33 19.96
CA LEU A 61 9.31 -13.41 21.07
C LEU A 61 8.93 -12.39 22.16
N GLY A 62 9.87 -11.64 22.69
CA GLY A 62 9.59 -10.63 23.70
C GLY A 62 8.73 -9.44 23.25
N ALA A 63 8.67 -9.17 21.94
CA ALA A 63 7.85 -8.09 21.36
C ALA A 63 7.47 -8.35 19.90
N VAL A 64 6.52 -7.56 19.38
CA VAL A 64 6.12 -7.54 17.96
C VAL A 64 6.14 -6.11 17.42
N ARG A 65 6.47 -5.95 16.14
CA ARG A 65 6.48 -4.65 15.44
C ARG A 65 5.32 -4.57 14.46
N VAL A 66 4.27 -3.87 14.85
CA VAL A 66 3.05 -3.78 14.06
C VAL A 66 2.97 -2.43 13.34
N GLY A 67 2.90 -2.47 12.01
CA GLY A 67 2.72 -1.30 11.15
C GLY A 67 1.50 -1.47 10.25
N SER A 68 1.63 -2.20 9.14
CA SER A 68 0.53 -2.36 8.18
C SER A 68 -0.72 -3.05 8.76
N ALA A 69 -0.58 -3.95 9.72
CA ALA A 69 -1.73 -4.56 10.39
C ALA A 69 -2.47 -3.56 11.27
N PHE A 70 -1.76 -2.66 11.93
CA PHE A 70 -2.38 -1.58 12.72
C PHE A 70 -3.23 -0.65 11.85
N LEU A 71 -2.79 -0.40 10.62
CA LEU A 71 -3.53 0.39 9.64
C LEU A 71 -4.63 -0.41 8.90
N GLY A 72 -4.87 -1.66 9.27
CA GLY A 72 -5.83 -2.51 8.58
C GLY A 72 -5.44 -2.92 7.16
N ALA A 73 -4.16 -2.73 6.77
CA ALA A 73 -3.68 -2.92 5.40
C ALA A 73 -2.85 -4.20 5.18
N CYS A 74 -2.69 -5.03 6.21
CA CYS A 74 -1.90 -6.25 6.11
C CYS A 74 -2.65 -7.32 5.31
N ARG A 75 -2.08 -7.69 4.16
CA ARG A 75 -2.62 -8.74 3.29
C ARG A 75 -1.91 -10.06 3.55
N THR A 76 -2.36 -10.82 4.53
CA THR A 76 -1.88 -12.17 4.76
C THR A 76 -2.95 -13.21 4.44
N GLN A 77 -2.54 -14.46 4.19
CA GLN A 77 -3.47 -15.50 3.76
C GLN A 77 -4.41 -15.99 4.88
N LYS A 78 -3.99 -15.95 6.14
CA LYS A 78 -4.74 -16.60 7.24
C LYS A 78 -5.64 -15.66 8.05
N ARG A 79 -5.17 -14.47 8.41
CA ARG A 79 -5.90 -13.56 9.31
C ARG A 79 -6.11 -12.15 8.74
N GLY A 80 -5.49 -11.83 7.60
CA GLY A 80 -5.58 -10.49 7.01
C GLY A 80 -6.96 -10.12 6.49
N SER A 81 -7.84 -11.11 6.23
CA SER A 81 -9.24 -10.88 5.82
C SER A 81 -10.12 -10.25 6.91
N GLN A 82 -9.69 -10.32 8.17
CA GLN A 82 -10.40 -9.72 9.30
C GLN A 82 -10.04 -8.25 9.50
N LEU A 83 -8.97 -7.77 8.86
CA LEU A 83 -8.52 -6.39 8.96
C LEU A 83 -9.30 -5.51 8.00
N ARG A 84 -9.73 -4.35 8.48
CA ARG A 84 -10.33 -3.30 7.67
C ARG A 84 -9.42 -2.09 7.66
N PRO A 85 -9.16 -1.47 6.50
CA PRO A 85 -8.45 -0.20 6.45
C PRO A 85 -9.15 0.84 7.32
N VAL A 86 -8.37 1.54 8.15
CA VAL A 86 -8.86 2.60 9.05
C VAL A 86 -8.62 3.99 8.45
N TYR A 87 -8.37 4.06 7.15
CA TYR A 87 -8.09 5.28 6.42
C TYR A 87 -8.60 5.20 4.97
N HIS A 88 -8.85 6.34 4.40
CA HIS A 88 -9.09 6.55 2.98
C HIS A 88 -8.43 7.86 2.53
N GLY A 89 -8.33 8.09 1.24
CA GLY A 89 -7.88 9.35 0.68
C GLY A 89 -9.08 10.13 0.18
N GLU A 90 -8.98 11.45 0.28
CA GLU A 90 -9.95 12.40 -0.25
C GLU A 90 -9.23 13.45 -1.10
N ALA A 91 -9.85 13.84 -2.20
CA ALA A 91 -9.39 14.94 -3.04
C ALA A 91 -10.58 15.58 -3.74
N ILE A 92 -10.45 16.87 -4.04
CA ILE A 92 -11.47 17.60 -4.80
C ILE A 92 -11.21 17.40 -6.30
N LEU A 93 -12.26 17.29 -7.11
CA LEU A 93 -12.15 17.39 -8.56
C LEU A 93 -11.66 18.77 -8.94
N ASP A 94 -10.48 18.86 -9.53
CA ASP A 94 -9.86 20.11 -9.96
C ASP A 94 -10.45 20.61 -11.28
N THR A 95 -10.65 19.71 -12.23
CA THR A 95 -11.15 20.04 -13.56
C THR A 95 -12.07 18.95 -14.07
N VAL A 96 -13.16 19.34 -14.75
CA VAL A 96 -14.10 18.43 -15.43
C VAL A 96 -14.39 18.94 -16.83
N ARG A 97 -13.99 18.16 -17.88
CA ARG A 97 -14.15 18.56 -19.28
C ARG A 97 -14.62 17.42 -20.17
N TRP A 98 -15.43 17.75 -21.18
CA TRP A 98 -15.72 16.83 -22.27
C TRP A 98 -14.57 16.80 -23.26
N LEU A 99 -14.08 15.59 -23.55
CA LEU A 99 -13.08 15.34 -24.58
C LEU A 99 -13.68 14.46 -25.68
N PRO A 100 -13.45 14.75 -26.98
CA PRO A 100 -13.99 13.95 -28.07
C PRO A 100 -13.28 12.60 -28.19
N LYS A 101 -13.90 11.65 -28.92
CA LYS A 101 -13.27 10.41 -29.34
C LYS A 101 -11.95 10.69 -30.05
N GLY A 102 -10.93 9.90 -29.77
CA GLY A 102 -9.59 10.02 -30.35
C GLY A 102 -8.67 10.96 -29.55
N HIS A 103 -9.17 11.73 -28.60
CA HIS A 103 -8.33 12.52 -27.70
C HIS A 103 -7.49 11.62 -26.80
N THR A 104 -6.34 12.12 -26.42
CA THR A 104 -5.37 11.43 -25.56
C THR A 104 -5.42 11.98 -24.14
N VAL A 105 -5.29 11.09 -23.17
CA VAL A 105 -5.22 11.43 -21.74
C VAL A 105 -4.00 10.76 -21.12
N GLY A 106 -3.27 11.47 -20.29
CA GLY A 106 -2.08 11.00 -19.56
C GLY A 106 -0.78 11.58 -20.11
N ASN A 107 0.22 11.72 -19.24
CA ASN A 107 1.52 12.30 -19.59
C ASN A 107 2.56 11.22 -19.93
N GLU A 108 2.74 10.23 -19.07
CA GLU A 108 3.75 9.17 -19.25
C GLU A 108 3.25 8.02 -20.11
N VAL A 109 1.98 7.67 -19.97
CA VAL A 109 1.32 6.62 -20.77
C VAL A 109 0.02 7.17 -21.31
N ILE A 110 0.05 7.45 -22.59
CA ILE A 110 -1.07 8.02 -23.34
C ILE A 110 -2.17 6.95 -23.48
N THR A 111 -3.37 7.31 -23.07
CA THR A 111 -4.59 6.53 -23.29
C THR A 111 -5.48 7.26 -24.29
N ILE A 112 -5.83 6.59 -25.39
CA ILE A 112 -6.73 7.14 -26.41
C ILE A 112 -8.18 6.89 -25.99
N LEU A 113 -9.00 7.92 -26.02
CA LEU A 113 -10.43 7.82 -25.74
C LEU A 113 -11.17 7.18 -26.93
N HIS A 114 -11.89 6.10 -26.68
CA HIS A 114 -12.62 5.37 -27.73
C HIS A 114 -14.04 5.91 -27.95
N ARG A 115 -14.53 6.77 -27.08
CA ARG A 115 -15.81 7.48 -27.14
C ARG A 115 -15.65 8.92 -26.66
N PRO A 116 -16.60 9.83 -26.94
CA PRO A 116 -16.65 11.09 -26.22
C PRO A 116 -16.76 10.80 -24.73
N THR A 117 -15.87 11.42 -23.94
CA THR A 117 -15.73 11.10 -22.52
C THR A 117 -15.65 12.37 -21.71
N ARG A 118 -16.39 12.44 -20.63
CA ARG A 118 -16.27 13.49 -19.63
C ARG A 118 -15.17 13.11 -18.66
N VAL A 119 -14.06 13.81 -18.72
CA VAL A 119 -12.85 13.50 -17.95
C VAL A 119 -12.78 14.44 -16.75
N GLY A 120 -12.64 13.88 -15.57
CA GLY A 120 -12.32 14.59 -14.34
C GLY A 120 -10.85 14.40 -13.99
N ILE A 121 -10.21 15.44 -13.44
CA ILE A 121 -8.85 15.38 -12.90
C ILE A 121 -8.91 15.52 -11.39
N ILE A 122 -8.27 14.61 -10.68
CA ILE A 122 -8.02 14.73 -9.25
C ILE A 122 -6.53 15.00 -9.03
N PRO A 123 -6.15 15.96 -8.16
CA PRO A 123 -4.75 16.34 -7.88
C PRO A 123 -4.08 15.32 -6.94
N VAL A 124 -4.20 14.03 -7.26
CA VAL A 124 -3.65 12.92 -6.47
C VAL A 124 -3.08 11.86 -7.41
N GLY A 125 -1.86 11.44 -7.10
CA GLY A 125 -1.15 10.41 -7.83
C GLY A 125 -0.39 9.43 -6.93
N TYR A 126 0.55 8.67 -7.53
CA TYR A 126 1.30 7.67 -6.79
C TYR A 126 2.25 8.29 -5.74
N HIS A 127 2.68 9.55 -5.91
CA HIS A 127 3.44 10.29 -4.90
C HIS A 127 2.64 10.44 -3.59
N HIS A 128 1.33 10.57 -3.69
CA HIS A 128 0.41 10.70 -2.57
C HIS A 128 -0.05 9.33 -2.01
N GLY A 129 0.50 8.23 -2.49
CA GLY A 129 0.11 6.87 -2.06
C GLY A 129 -1.09 6.29 -2.81
N PHE A 130 -1.64 7.01 -3.82
CA PHE A 130 -2.72 6.50 -4.64
C PHE A 130 -2.19 5.60 -5.75
N GLY A 131 -2.80 4.46 -5.93
CA GLY A 131 -2.47 3.56 -7.03
C GLY A 131 -1.12 2.84 -6.91
N ILE A 132 -0.43 2.93 -5.79
CA ILE A 132 0.82 2.19 -5.56
C ILE A 132 0.55 0.69 -5.68
N GLN A 133 1.40 0.03 -6.44
CA GLN A 133 1.42 -1.43 -6.55
C GLN A 133 2.63 -1.97 -5.78
N ARG A 134 2.36 -2.69 -4.70
CA ARG A 134 3.41 -3.47 -4.06
C ARG A 134 3.78 -4.64 -4.98
N ALA A 135 5.10 -4.88 -5.15
CA ALA A 135 5.59 -6.03 -5.89
C ALA A 135 4.93 -7.33 -5.36
N ARG A 136 4.38 -8.12 -6.27
CA ARG A 136 3.78 -9.42 -5.96
C ARG A 136 4.72 -10.51 -6.48
N LYS A 137 4.53 -11.74 -5.97
CA LYS A 137 5.26 -12.93 -6.44
C LYS A 137 5.34 -12.94 -7.96
N SER A 138 6.50 -13.27 -8.52
CA SER A 138 6.70 -13.46 -9.95
C SER A 138 5.86 -14.65 -10.46
N GLY A 139 5.32 -14.52 -11.66
CA GLY A 139 4.55 -15.57 -12.33
C GLY A 139 3.48 -14.99 -13.26
N PHE A 140 3.14 -15.75 -14.30
CA PHE A 140 2.16 -15.35 -15.33
C PHE A 140 0.81 -14.93 -14.74
N TRP A 141 0.29 -15.69 -13.79
CA TRP A 141 -0.97 -15.38 -13.11
C TRP A 141 -0.91 -14.13 -12.23
N ALA A 142 0.25 -13.87 -11.63
CA ALA A 142 0.46 -12.64 -10.86
C ALA A 142 0.51 -11.41 -11.77
N PHE A 143 1.11 -11.54 -12.96
CA PHE A 143 1.12 -10.50 -13.99
C PHE A 143 -0.30 -10.21 -14.50
N PHE A 144 -1.08 -11.24 -14.85
CA PHE A 144 -2.46 -11.08 -15.34
C PHE A 144 -3.36 -10.44 -14.27
N LYS A 145 -3.23 -10.87 -13.02
CA LYS A 145 -3.98 -10.26 -11.91
C LYS A 145 -3.57 -8.80 -11.69
N ALA A 146 -2.28 -8.48 -11.74
CA ALA A 146 -1.81 -7.11 -11.60
C ALA A 146 -2.30 -6.22 -12.76
N TRP A 147 -2.33 -6.75 -13.98
CA TRP A 147 -2.88 -6.06 -15.15
C TRP A 147 -4.38 -5.81 -15.00
N ARG A 148 -5.16 -6.79 -14.53
CA ARG A 148 -6.59 -6.65 -14.25
C ARG A 148 -6.84 -5.64 -13.13
N ASP A 149 -6.07 -5.70 -12.04
CA ASP A 149 -6.18 -4.79 -10.90
C ASP A 149 -5.85 -3.33 -11.32
N ARG A 150 -4.96 -3.15 -12.32
CA ARG A 150 -4.69 -1.83 -12.92
C ARG A 150 -5.88 -1.27 -13.67
N ARG A 151 -6.58 -2.11 -14.43
CA ARG A 151 -7.73 -1.68 -15.24
C ARG A 151 -9.00 -1.43 -14.44
N ASN A 152 -9.07 -1.94 -13.21
CA ASN A 152 -10.24 -1.87 -12.34
C ASN A 152 -10.01 -0.93 -11.13
N ARG A 153 -9.33 0.20 -11.37
CA ARG A 153 -9.22 1.23 -10.34
C ARG A 153 -10.36 2.21 -10.44
N PHE A 154 -10.91 2.52 -9.28
CA PHE A 154 -12.03 3.44 -9.15
C PHE A 154 -11.78 4.41 -8.01
N VAL A 155 -12.31 5.59 -8.15
CA VAL A 155 -12.60 6.52 -7.07
C VAL A 155 -14.10 6.61 -6.88
N THR A 156 -14.57 7.04 -5.74
CA THR A 156 -16.00 7.20 -5.45
C THR A 156 -16.32 8.70 -5.37
N ILE A 157 -17.30 9.15 -6.14
CA ILE A 157 -17.78 10.53 -6.15
C ILE A 157 -19.29 10.46 -5.94
N ASN A 158 -19.81 11.15 -4.95
CA ASN A 158 -21.24 11.15 -4.63
C ASN A 158 -21.84 9.73 -4.53
N GLY A 159 -21.07 8.77 -3.92
CA GLY A 159 -21.47 7.37 -3.78
C GLY A 159 -21.32 6.51 -5.05
N GLN A 160 -20.97 7.07 -6.19
CA GLN A 160 -20.83 6.39 -7.47
C GLN A 160 -19.36 6.17 -7.85
N LYS A 161 -19.05 5.08 -8.56
CA LYS A 161 -17.69 4.71 -8.96
C LYS A 161 -17.29 5.37 -10.26
N ALA A 162 -16.26 6.20 -10.24
CA ALA A 162 -15.57 6.75 -11.41
C ALA A 162 -14.32 5.92 -11.71
N LYS A 163 -14.17 5.47 -12.95
CA LYS A 163 -13.03 4.64 -13.37
C LYS A 163 -11.81 5.52 -13.69
N VAL A 164 -10.62 5.08 -13.25
CA VAL A 164 -9.36 5.72 -13.63
C VAL A 164 -9.09 5.48 -15.12
N ILE A 165 -8.80 6.56 -15.84
CA ILE A 165 -8.40 6.52 -17.25
C ILE A 165 -6.89 6.33 -17.31
N GLY A 166 -6.44 5.26 -17.95
CA GLY A 166 -5.02 4.98 -18.12
C GLY A 166 -4.30 4.62 -16.82
N ARG A 167 -3.17 5.25 -16.57
CA ARG A 167 -2.36 5.08 -15.36
C ARG A 167 -2.57 6.22 -14.39
N VAL A 168 -2.39 5.92 -13.12
CA VAL A 168 -2.24 6.94 -12.07
C VAL A 168 -0.93 7.67 -12.32
N GLY A 169 -0.98 8.98 -12.47
CA GLY A 169 0.19 9.83 -12.64
C GLY A 169 0.94 10.06 -11.32
N ALA A 170 2.00 10.85 -11.38
CA ALA A 170 2.79 11.18 -10.20
C ALA A 170 1.99 12.02 -9.19
N LEU A 171 1.39 13.11 -9.64
CA LEU A 171 0.70 14.10 -8.82
C LEU A 171 -0.80 14.21 -9.12
N GLU A 172 -1.25 13.72 -10.28
CA GLU A 172 -2.63 13.84 -10.74
C GLU A 172 -3.13 12.53 -11.36
N THR A 173 -4.43 12.37 -11.42
CA THR A 173 -5.07 11.18 -12.01
C THR A 173 -6.32 11.59 -12.76
N ALA A 174 -6.44 11.10 -14.00
CA ALA A 174 -7.63 11.26 -14.82
C ALA A 174 -8.65 10.16 -14.55
N ILE A 175 -9.93 10.53 -14.47
CA ILE A 175 -11.04 9.63 -14.20
C ILE A 175 -12.18 9.85 -15.20
N ASP A 176 -12.89 8.79 -15.54
CA ASP A 176 -14.10 8.84 -16.38
C ASP A 176 -15.31 9.16 -15.51
N VAL A 177 -15.86 10.35 -15.71
CA VAL A 177 -17.06 10.85 -15.03
C VAL A 177 -18.23 11.07 -16.00
N THR A 178 -18.20 10.41 -17.17
CA THR A 178 -19.18 10.57 -18.25
C THR A 178 -20.60 10.39 -17.76
N ASP A 179 -20.83 9.32 -17.02
CA ASP A 179 -22.15 8.90 -16.57
C ASP A 179 -22.46 9.35 -15.12
N LEU A 180 -21.68 10.29 -14.57
CA LEU A 180 -21.81 10.76 -13.19
C LEU A 180 -22.32 12.19 -13.13
N HIS A 181 -23.20 12.46 -12.18
CA HIS A 181 -23.60 13.83 -11.81
C HIS A 181 -22.57 14.38 -10.83
N CYS A 182 -21.52 15.03 -11.35
CA CYS A 182 -20.48 15.66 -10.55
C CYS A 182 -19.89 16.85 -11.31
N GLY A 183 -19.16 17.71 -10.63
CA GLY A 183 -18.49 18.88 -11.19
C GLY A 183 -17.17 19.18 -10.50
N GLU A 184 -16.52 20.24 -10.93
CA GLU A 184 -15.37 20.81 -10.24
C GLU A 184 -15.76 21.18 -8.81
N GLY A 185 -14.90 20.88 -7.82
CA GLY A 185 -15.17 21.06 -6.41
C GLY A 185 -15.81 19.86 -5.70
N ASP A 186 -16.31 18.84 -6.42
CA ASP A 186 -16.87 17.65 -5.81
C ASP A 186 -15.80 16.75 -5.20
N LEU A 187 -16.15 16.08 -4.09
CA LEU A 187 -15.25 15.22 -3.34
C LEU A 187 -15.11 13.84 -3.98
N ALA A 188 -13.89 13.46 -4.29
CA ALA A 188 -13.50 12.11 -4.70
C ALA A 188 -12.86 11.37 -3.52
N VAL A 189 -13.44 10.22 -3.16
CA VAL A 189 -12.94 9.32 -2.10
C VAL A 189 -12.29 8.10 -2.75
N PHE A 190 -11.11 7.72 -2.28
CA PHE A 190 -10.36 6.61 -2.86
C PHE A 190 -9.54 5.82 -1.84
N GLN A 191 -9.22 4.60 -2.20
CA GLN A 191 -8.29 3.78 -1.42
C GLN A 191 -6.85 4.17 -1.77
N MET A 192 -6.04 4.40 -0.76
CA MET A 192 -4.63 4.73 -0.88
C MET A 192 -3.76 3.81 -0.03
N ASP A 193 -2.46 3.90 -0.14
CA ASP A 193 -1.53 3.26 0.77
C ASP A 193 -0.96 4.31 1.74
N ALA A 194 -1.51 4.38 2.95
CA ALA A 194 -1.15 5.38 3.94
C ALA A 194 0.33 5.34 4.38
N ILE A 195 1.01 4.19 4.20
CA ILE A 195 2.44 4.06 4.50
C ILE A 195 3.28 4.88 3.51
N PHE A 196 2.79 5.01 2.27
CA PHE A 196 3.47 5.75 1.20
C PHE A 196 2.81 7.11 0.91
N ALA A 197 1.91 7.57 1.79
CA ALA A 197 1.27 8.86 1.62
C ALA A 197 2.23 10.00 1.96
N HIS A 198 2.52 10.85 0.99
CA HIS A 198 3.35 12.04 1.12
C HIS A 198 2.60 13.27 0.59
N GLY A 199 2.93 14.44 1.12
CA GLY A 199 2.45 15.72 0.60
C GLY A 199 0.95 16.01 0.75
N ILE A 200 0.22 15.20 1.53
CA ILE A 200 -1.20 15.42 1.85
C ILE A 200 -1.39 15.53 3.36
N PRO A 201 -2.27 16.44 3.81
CA PRO A 201 -2.59 16.58 5.23
C PRO A 201 -3.30 15.34 5.73
N ARG A 202 -3.10 15.00 7.00
CA ARG A 202 -3.82 13.94 7.69
C ARG A 202 -4.85 14.54 8.62
N VAL A 203 -6.08 14.07 8.49
CA VAL A 203 -7.18 14.44 9.38
C VAL A 203 -7.58 13.20 10.17
N TYR A 204 -7.67 13.34 11.47
CA TYR A 204 -8.09 12.27 12.39
C TYR A 204 -9.52 12.58 12.85
N GLN A 205 -10.40 11.59 12.71
CA GLN A 205 -11.82 11.69 13.11
C GLN A 205 -12.09 10.75 14.27
#